data_aa31555e72a03e53f1c552e96201bdce
#
_entry.id   aa31555e72a03e53f1c552e96201bdce
#
_cell.length_a   1.000
_cell.length_b   1.000
_cell.length_c   1.000
_cell.angle_alpha   90.00
_cell.angle_beta   90.00
_cell.angle_gamma   90.00
#
_symmetry.space_group_name_H-M   'P 1'
#
loop_
_entity.id
_entity.type
_entity.pdbx_description
1 polymer ?
#
loop_
_entity_poly.entity_id
_entity_poly.type
_entity_poly.pdbx_seq_one_letter_code
_entity_poly.pdbx_strand_id
1 'polypeptide(L)'
;MKYIGFILLAVIIAIILLLLIAVIRTLLMPGKTSSYVAEEPEEESLALAQKLSKMIQYDTTSYTNVAEVEKFLGFHKVLEELFPLVHEKLEKTEIDGNLLFYW
;
A
#
# COMPACT_ATOMS: atom_id res chain seq x y z
N MET A 1 51.29 24.70 -3.41
CA MET A 1 50.17 25.20 -2.60
C MET A 1 49.16 25.99 -3.42
N LYS A 2 49.54 26.82 -4.39
CA LYS A 2 48.61 27.57 -5.27
C LYS A 2 47.65 26.66 -6.10
N TYR A 3 48.11 25.47 -6.52
CA TYR A 3 47.33 24.57 -7.35
C TYR A 3 46.24 23.83 -6.56
N ILE A 4 46.38 23.61 -5.27
CA ILE A 4 45.41 22.92 -4.40
C ILE A 4 44.10 23.76 -4.32
N GLY A 5 44.23 25.07 -4.18
CA GLY A 5 43.06 25.96 -4.18
C GLY A 5 42.29 25.94 -5.54
N PHE A 6 43.04 25.89 -6.63
CA PHE A 6 42.43 25.80 -7.98
C PHE A 6 41.70 24.47 -8.20
N ILE A 7 42.28 23.38 -7.76
CA ILE A 7 41.66 22.05 -7.84
C ILE A 7 40.40 21.99 -6.99
N LEU A 8 40.46 22.51 -5.78
CA LEU A 8 39.31 22.54 -4.86
C LEU A 8 38.17 23.40 -5.44
N LEU A 9 38.48 24.54 -6.02
CA LEU A 9 37.49 25.40 -6.69
C LEU A 9 36.85 24.69 -7.89
N ALA A 10 37.64 24.02 -8.71
CA ALA A 10 37.15 23.26 -9.86
C ALA A 10 36.21 22.12 -9.44
N VAL A 11 36.52 21.41 -8.35
CA VAL A 11 35.66 20.35 -7.81
C VAL A 11 34.34 20.92 -7.31
N ILE A 12 34.36 22.04 -6.60
CA ILE A 12 33.12 22.69 -6.14
C ILE A 12 32.23 23.11 -7.30
N ILE A 13 32.81 23.72 -8.33
CA ILE A 13 32.05 24.11 -9.53
C ILE A 13 31.46 22.89 -10.23
N ALA A 14 32.18 21.79 -10.35
CA ALA A 14 31.70 20.56 -10.94
C ALA A 14 30.52 19.98 -10.16
N ILE A 15 30.57 19.99 -8.83
CA ILE A 15 29.46 19.53 -7.97
C ILE A 15 28.23 20.42 -8.16
N ILE A 16 28.40 21.73 -8.19
CA ILE A 16 27.28 22.66 -8.39
C ILE A 16 26.62 22.43 -9.75
N LEU A 17 27.41 22.22 -10.82
CA LEU A 17 26.90 21.95 -12.15
C LEU A 17 26.11 20.62 -12.19
N LEU A 18 26.61 19.58 -11.54
CA LEU A 18 25.89 18.29 -11.47
C LEU A 18 24.56 18.43 -10.73
N LEU A 19 24.52 19.17 -9.62
CA LEU A 19 23.29 19.43 -8.89
C LEU A 19 22.29 20.24 -9.73
N LEU A 20 22.75 21.25 -10.43
CA LEU A 20 21.92 22.03 -11.36
C LEU A 20 21.31 21.18 -12.45
N ILE A 21 22.09 20.33 -13.09
CA ILE A 21 21.61 19.39 -14.10
C ILE A 21 20.56 18.42 -13.52
N ALA A 22 20.81 17.89 -12.33
CA ALA A 22 19.87 16.98 -11.67
C ALA A 22 18.52 17.68 -11.37
N VAL A 23 18.56 18.91 -10.86
CA VAL A 23 17.33 19.69 -10.59
C VAL A 23 16.58 19.99 -11.89
N ILE A 24 17.26 20.44 -12.92
CA ILE A 24 16.63 20.74 -14.23
C ILE A 24 16.00 19.47 -14.82
N ARG A 25 16.68 18.32 -14.79
CA ARG A 25 16.13 17.06 -15.29
C ARG A 25 14.91 16.62 -14.50
N THR A 26 14.91 16.82 -13.18
CA THR A 26 13.76 16.49 -12.33
C THR A 26 12.56 17.37 -12.64
N LEU A 27 12.77 18.67 -12.82
CA LEU A 27 11.70 19.63 -13.16
C LEU A 27 11.13 19.41 -14.56
N LEU A 28 11.97 18.99 -15.51
CA LEU A 28 11.55 18.70 -16.90
C LEU A 28 11.00 17.28 -17.07
N MET A 29 11.04 16.45 -16.02
CA MET A 29 10.52 15.09 -16.11
C MET A 29 9.00 15.14 -16.27
N PRO A 30 8.46 14.62 -17.40
CA PRO A 30 7.01 14.61 -17.57
C PRO A 30 6.37 13.76 -16.50
N GLY A 31 5.37 14.31 -15.81
CA GLY A 31 4.58 13.54 -14.87
C GLY A 31 3.94 12.36 -15.59
N LYS A 32 4.12 11.15 -15.05
CA LYS A 32 3.38 9.99 -15.54
C LYS A 32 1.92 10.14 -15.10
N THR A 33 1.12 10.72 -15.98
CA THR A 33 -0.34 10.70 -15.82
C THR A 33 -0.86 9.37 -16.34
N SER A 34 -1.68 8.69 -15.55
CA SER A 34 -2.38 7.51 -16.03
C SER A 34 -3.37 7.94 -17.12
N SER A 35 -3.33 7.26 -18.26
CA SER A 35 -4.35 7.40 -19.30
C SER A 35 -5.62 6.59 -19.00
N TYR A 36 -5.69 5.99 -17.81
CA TYR A 36 -6.84 5.23 -17.38
C TYR A 36 -8.03 6.17 -17.15
N VAL A 37 -9.08 5.94 -17.90
CA VAL A 37 -10.39 6.55 -17.68
C VAL A 37 -11.17 5.59 -16.81
N ALA A 38 -11.58 6.03 -15.62
CA ALA A 38 -12.41 5.21 -14.76
C ALA A 38 -13.75 4.97 -15.46
N GLU A 39 -14.12 3.71 -15.61
CA GLU A 39 -15.45 3.34 -16.05
C GLU A 39 -16.46 3.66 -14.97
N GLU A 40 -17.70 3.89 -15.35
CA GLU A 40 -18.81 4.04 -14.39
C GLU A 40 -18.89 2.77 -13.53
N PRO A 41 -18.97 2.88 -12.19
CA PRO A 41 -18.99 1.72 -11.33
C PRO A 41 -20.27 0.90 -11.57
N GLU A 42 -20.09 -0.36 -11.89
CA GLU A 42 -21.20 -1.31 -11.98
C GLU A 42 -21.81 -1.58 -10.59
N GLU A 43 -23.06 -1.99 -10.55
CA GLU A 43 -23.78 -2.30 -9.31
C GLU A 43 -23.04 -3.32 -8.44
N GLU A 44 -22.44 -4.34 -9.08
CA GLU A 44 -21.60 -5.34 -8.39
C GLU A 44 -20.38 -4.70 -7.74
N SER A 45 -19.71 -3.77 -8.43
CA SER A 45 -18.56 -3.04 -7.90
C SER A 45 -18.92 -2.20 -6.68
N LEU A 46 -20.10 -1.58 -6.68
CA LEU A 46 -20.61 -0.83 -5.53
C LEU A 46 -20.92 -1.75 -4.35
N ALA A 47 -21.49 -2.92 -4.59
CA ALA A 47 -21.75 -3.91 -3.55
C ALA A 47 -20.45 -4.43 -2.91
N LEU A 48 -19.42 -4.68 -3.71
CA LEU A 48 -18.08 -5.07 -3.22
C LEU A 48 -17.42 -3.93 -2.43
N ALA A 49 -17.56 -2.69 -2.89
CA ALA A 49 -17.03 -1.53 -2.16
C ALA A 49 -17.70 -1.36 -0.79
N GLN A 50 -19.00 -1.63 -0.67
CA GLN A 50 -19.68 -1.61 0.63
C GLN A 50 -19.18 -2.72 1.57
N LYS A 51 -18.95 -3.92 1.06
CA LYS A 51 -18.34 -5.01 1.85
C LYS A 51 -16.95 -4.62 2.33
N LEU A 52 -16.11 -4.09 1.45
CA LEU A 52 -14.78 -3.60 1.81
C LEU A 52 -14.85 -2.51 2.89
N SER A 53 -15.77 -1.57 2.76
CA SER A 53 -15.98 -0.52 3.76
C SER A 53 -16.29 -1.10 5.14
N LYS A 54 -17.15 -2.10 5.24
CA LYS A 54 -17.45 -2.78 6.52
C LYS A 54 -16.23 -3.48 7.10
N MET A 55 -15.40 -4.10 6.25
CA MET A 55 -14.17 -4.75 6.69
C MET A 55 -13.16 -3.74 7.24
N ILE A 56 -13.00 -2.59 6.58
CA ILE A 56 -12.05 -1.54 7.01
C ILE A 56 -12.51 -0.86 8.30
N GLN A 57 -13.81 -0.74 8.54
CA GLN A 57 -14.35 -0.14 9.76
C GLN A 57 -14.16 -1.03 10.99
N TYR A 58 -13.88 -2.32 10.82
CA TYR A 58 -13.58 -3.20 11.94
C TYR A 58 -12.15 -2.97 12.42
N ASP A 59 -11.98 -2.78 13.72
CA ASP A 59 -10.65 -2.55 14.30
C ASP A 59 -9.82 -3.84 14.32
N THR A 60 -8.88 -3.93 13.40
CA THR A 60 -7.87 -5.00 13.30
C THR A 60 -6.46 -4.51 13.65
N THR A 61 -6.34 -3.37 14.30
CA THR A 61 -5.05 -2.81 14.69
C THR A 61 -4.39 -3.73 15.72
N SER A 62 -3.19 -4.20 15.42
CA SER A 62 -2.39 -5.00 16.35
C SER A 62 -1.31 -4.16 17.03
N TYR A 63 -1.12 -4.38 18.31
CA TYR A 63 -0.06 -3.76 19.10
C TYR A 63 1.03 -4.79 19.41
N THR A 64 2.28 -4.39 19.34
CA THR A 64 3.47 -5.28 19.40
C THR A 64 3.57 -6.13 20.66
N ASN A 65 2.87 -5.77 21.73
CA ASN A 65 3.04 -6.37 23.05
C ASN A 65 1.83 -7.16 23.56
N VAL A 66 0.76 -7.27 22.78
CA VAL A 66 -0.48 -7.96 23.21
C VAL A 66 -1.00 -8.83 22.07
N ALA A 67 -1.10 -10.12 22.31
CA ALA A 67 -1.76 -11.05 21.40
C ALA A 67 -3.28 -10.90 21.53
N GLU A 68 -3.87 -9.99 20.78
CA GLU A 68 -5.31 -9.73 20.76
C GLU A 68 -6.03 -10.67 19.76
N VAL A 69 -5.91 -11.97 19.95
CA VAL A 69 -6.53 -12.97 19.07
C VAL A 69 -8.05 -12.81 19.00
N GLU A 70 -8.69 -12.45 20.12
CA GLU A 70 -10.15 -12.26 20.17
C GLU A 70 -10.67 -11.20 19.19
N LYS A 71 -9.90 -10.14 18.97
CA LYS A 71 -10.21 -9.10 17.98
C LYS A 71 -10.28 -9.68 16.56
N PHE A 72 -9.33 -10.51 16.21
CA PHE A 72 -9.30 -11.18 14.90
C PHE A 72 -10.40 -12.24 14.77
N LEU A 73 -10.72 -12.97 15.83
CA LEU A 73 -11.84 -13.90 15.85
C LEU A 73 -13.18 -13.16 15.65
N GLY A 74 -13.33 -11.97 16.22
CA GLY A 74 -14.48 -11.10 15.95
C GLY A 74 -14.55 -10.68 14.48
N PHE A 75 -13.43 -10.36 13.87
CA PHE A 75 -13.36 -10.02 12.45
C PHE A 75 -13.72 -11.21 11.54
N HIS A 76 -13.39 -12.46 11.94
CA HIS A 76 -13.79 -13.67 11.22
C HIS A 76 -15.32 -13.78 11.06
N LYS A 77 -16.08 -13.37 12.08
CA LYS A 77 -17.55 -13.35 12.00
C LYS A 77 -18.04 -12.34 10.95
N VAL A 78 -17.40 -11.16 10.88
CA VAL A 78 -17.70 -10.16 9.86
C VAL A 78 -17.43 -10.72 8.46
N LEU A 79 -16.34 -11.44 8.26
CA LEU A 79 -16.02 -12.09 6.98
C LEU A 79 -17.05 -13.18 6.63
N GLU A 80 -17.50 -13.95 7.58
CA GLU A 80 -18.51 -14.98 7.38
C GLU A 80 -19.87 -14.38 6.95
N GLU A 81 -20.27 -13.28 7.57
CA GLU A 81 -21.49 -12.55 7.19
C GLU A 81 -21.41 -11.91 5.81
N LEU A 82 -20.25 -11.37 5.44
CA LEU A 82 -20.05 -10.69 4.16
C LEU A 82 -19.82 -11.64 2.99
N PHE A 83 -19.23 -12.80 3.25
CA PHE A 83 -18.84 -13.79 2.23
C PHE A 83 -19.34 -15.20 2.59
N PRO A 84 -20.65 -15.40 2.69
CA PRO A 84 -21.20 -16.70 3.11
C PRO A 84 -20.86 -17.83 2.15
N LEU A 85 -20.80 -17.57 0.83
CA LEU A 85 -20.45 -18.59 -0.17
C LEU A 85 -19.03 -19.14 0.00
N VAL A 86 -18.09 -18.30 0.38
CA VAL A 86 -16.71 -18.73 0.65
C VAL A 86 -16.69 -19.72 1.82
N HIS A 87 -17.42 -19.43 2.88
CA HIS A 87 -17.48 -20.25 4.09
C HIS A 87 -18.30 -21.53 3.88
N GLU A 88 -19.24 -21.54 2.94
CA GLU A 88 -20.03 -22.70 2.57
C GLU A 88 -19.29 -23.67 1.63
N LYS A 89 -18.56 -23.10 0.64
CA LYS A 89 -17.97 -23.88 -0.47
C LYS A 89 -16.55 -24.33 -0.22
N LEU A 90 -15.81 -23.60 0.63
CA LEU A 90 -14.40 -23.87 0.89
C LEU A 90 -14.20 -24.45 2.28
N GLU A 91 -13.21 -25.35 2.40
CA GLU A 91 -12.82 -25.88 3.70
C GLU A 91 -12.01 -24.83 4.48
N LYS A 92 -12.52 -24.44 5.64
CA LYS A 92 -11.91 -23.43 6.49
C LYS A 92 -11.05 -24.05 7.58
N THR A 93 -9.82 -23.63 7.67
CA THR A 93 -8.92 -23.95 8.79
C THR A 93 -8.51 -22.68 9.48
N GLU A 94 -8.58 -22.65 10.81
CA GLU A 94 -8.19 -21.52 11.64
C GLU A 94 -6.91 -21.87 12.41
N ILE A 95 -5.90 -21.00 12.31
CA ILE A 95 -4.60 -21.18 12.97
C ILE A 95 -4.21 -19.86 13.60
N ASP A 96 -4.24 -19.79 14.94
CA ASP A 96 -3.82 -18.62 15.73
C ASP A 96 -4.40 -17.27 15.23
N GLY A 97 -5.70 -17.25 14.94
CA GLY A 97 -6.38 -16.05 14.43
C GLY A 97 -6.21 -15.80 12.93
N ASN A 98 -5.53 -16.68 12.22
CA ASN A 98 -5.43 -16.65 10.76
C ASN A 98 -6.44 -17.62 10.13
N LEU A 99 -6.96 -17.26 8.97
CA LEU A 99 -7.86 -18.10 8.20
C LEU A 99 -7.16 -18.63 6.95
N LEU A 100 -7.30 -19.95 6.74
CA LEU A 100 -6.88 -20.63 5.53
C LEU A 100 -8.09 -21.28 4.90
N PHE A 101 -8.35 -21.00 3.63
CA PHE A 101 -9.39 -21.64 2.85
C PHE A 101 -8.76 -22.53 1.78
N TYR A 102 -9.29 -23.76 1.67
CA TYR A 102 -8.86 -24.74 0.70
C TYR A 102 -10.04 -25.11 -0.22
N TRP A 103 -9.79 -25.19 -1.54
CA TRP A 103 -10.76 -25.58 -2.57
C TRP A 103 -10.37 -26.86 -3.28
#